data_8ea97026a8b6076e8491a7a7d0b9f99b
#
_entry.id   8ea97026a8b6076e8491a7a7d0b9f99b
#
_cell.length_a   1.000
_cell.length_b   1.000
_cell.length_c   1.000
_cell.angle_alpha   90.00
_cell.angle_beta   90.00
_cell.angle_gamma   90.00
#
_symmetry.space_group_name_H-M   'P 1'
#
loop_
_entity.id
_entity.type
_entity.pdbx_description
1 polymer ?
#
loop_
_entity_poly.entity_id
_entity_poly.type
_entity_poly.pdbx_seq_one_letter_code
_entity_poly.pdbx_strand_id
1 'polypeptide(L)'
;MIFQYARYICTLLIFCCSSIVFSQDSFIRGKLLDVQTGEPIVFATIRVKDRAKGVISNQDGSFRIPTRFKELGDMLVISSMGYQKKEIPITGLSPEYINIIRLAPGILDLSEAVVTAQKKRKLSARRIVRKAIANIKRNYPLNTFSTIGYYRDYQLKQGNYVNLNEAVLEVFDQGFSRIDSATTKVRIYDYKRNTDFEQDTLADDPYDYKRLLKIVDNAYLDSYGGNEFSILRVHDAVRNYKVGSYSFVDQLDTDLLKNHSFSRDNDTYLNGEALYTIKFRKRHPHYSAFGILYISYGDFAVHKMEYTLYDDRKRLPDRKLNKHQGRGQLIFEITTEYQRHDYGKMFLNYISFENSFILWEPPKFKVENSTIGLMKSPSGGIGGFRLELTFNRHPNTDEARDVGNYLVRYKGKRLKIKTAGLVKNEKKVFLLPDMTQKERKEILEGIFEAMKKKINLNNLFSIEIEPIFDLEGKNRLHEWKKRDYDQFREYFVQQVKPSTKLPNDGKFMDKNKPIFEGQAMVRPEDFEEYWMNTPLK
;
A
#
# COMPACT_ATOMS: atom_id res chain seq x y z
N MET A 1 -9.57 -61.13 22.60
CA MET A 1 -8.78 -60.09 23.31
C MET A 1 -8.31 -58.99 22.34
N ILE A 2 -7.68 -59.26 21.21
CA ILE A 2 -7.13 -58.27 20.26
C ILE A 2 -8.25 -57.31 19.69
N PHE A 3 -9.42 -57.84 19.37
CA PHE A 3 -10.55 -57.03 18.84
C PHE A 3 -11.16 -56.06 19.86
N GLN A 4 -11.07 -56.35 21.15
CA GLN A 4 -11.53 -55.40 22.19
C GLN A 4 -10.57 -54.25 22.38
N TYR A 5 -9.26 -54.47 22.34
CA TYR A 5 -8.27 -53.39 22.41
C TYR A 5 -8.29 -52.49 21.21
N ALA A 6 -8.48 -53.02 20.01
CA ALA A 6 -8.67 -52.22 18.81
C ALA A 6 -9.89 -51.25 18.89
N ARG A 7 -10.97 -51.71 19.52
CA ARG A 7 -12.19 -50.92 19.73
C ARG A 7 -11.94 -49.75 20.73
N TYR A 8 -11.19 -49.98 21.80
CA TYR A 8 -10.81 -48.94 22.75
C TYR A 8 -9.81 -47.94 22.17
N ILE A 9 -8.88 -48.38 21.32
CA ILE A 9 -7.92 -47.49 20.63
C ILE A 9 -8.65 -46.62 19.62
N CYS A 10 -9.60 -47.15 18.82
CA CYS A 10 -10.43 -46.36 17.91
C CYS A 10 -11.30 -45.34 18.65
N THR A 11 -11.87 -45.72 19.80
CA THR A 11 -12.70 -44.80 20.60
C THR A 11 -11.84 -43.68 21.24
N LEU A 12 -10.64 -44.00 21.68
CA LEU A 12 -9.68 -43.01 22.21
C LEU A 12 -9.16 -42.08 21.12
N LEU A 13 -8.90 -42.57 19.90
CA LEU A 13 -8.52 -41.78 18.73
C LEU A 13 -9.66 -40.83 18.29
N ILE A 14 -10.90 -41.29 18.30
CA ILE A 14 -12.07 -40.46 17.99
C ILE A 14 -12.25 -39.36 19.05
N PHE A 15 -11.99 -39.68 20.34
CA PHE A 15 -12.07 -38.71 21.43
C PHE A 15 -10.93 -37.70 21.38
N CYS A 16 -9.71 -38.08 20.97
CA CYS A 16 -8.60 -37.16 20.73
C CYS A 16 -8.80 -36.28 19.52
N CYS A 17 -9.47 -36.76 18.47
CA CYS A 17 -9.79 -35.93 17.27
C CYS A 17 -10.90 -34.90 17.53
N SER A 18 -11.80 -35.14 18.51
CA SER A 18 -12.86 -34.19 18.86
C SER A 18 -12.39 -33.02 19.73
N SER A 19 -11.17 -33.07 20.26
CA SER A 19 -10.61 -31.97 21.11
C SER A 19 -9.85 -30.89 20.33
N ILE A 20 -9.71 -31.01 18.99
CA ILE A 20 -9.21 -29.93 18.16
C ILE A 20 -10.41 -29.06 17.70
N VAL A 21 -11.18 -28.59 18.65
CA VAL A 21 -12.01 -27.41 18.40
C VAL A 21 -11.06 -26.23 18.48
N PHE A 22 -10.53 -25.81 17.33
CA PHE A 22 -9.99 -24.46 17.21
C PHE A 22 -11.14 -23.54 17.63
N SER A 23 -11.01 -22.93 18.79
CA SER A 23 -11.84 -21.81 19.18
C SER A 23 -11.59 -20.72 18.13
N GLN A 24 -12.38 -20.71 17.07
CA GLN A 24 -12.42 -19.55 16.19
C GLN A 24 -12.98 -18.42 17.04
N ASP A 25 -12.18 -17.38 17.25
CA ASP A 25 -12.66 -16.17 17.88
C ASP A 25 -13.98 -15.76 17.22
N SER A 26 -15.06 -15.90 17.91
CA SER A 26 -16.36 -15.50 17.41
C SER A 26 -16.46 -13.98 17.50
N PHE A 27 -16.87 -13.34 16.40
CA PHE A 27 -16.96 -11.89 16.31
C PHE A 27 -18.40 -11.42 16.12
N ILE A 28 -18.77 -10.38 16.84
CA ILE A 28 -19.92 -9.55 16.55
C ILE A 28 -19.53 -8.65 15.37
N ARG A 29 -20.32 -8.70 14.31
CA ARG A 29 -20.12 -7.93 13.09
C ARG A 29 -21.06 -6.74 13.08
N GLY A 30 -20.56 -5.55 12.77
CA GLY A 30 -21.34 -4.34 12.66
C GLY A 30 -21.01 -3.54 11.41
N LYS A 31 -21.90 -2.61 11.08
CA LYS A 31 -21.74 -1.64 10.00
C LYS A 31 -22.27 -0.28 10.41
N LEU A 32 -21.45 0.76 10.25
CA LEU A 32 -21.82 2.14 10.57
C LEU A 32 -22.32 2.85 9.33
N LEU A 33 -23.48 3.49 9.44
CA LEU A 33 -24.09 4.26 8.36
C LEU A 33 -24.50 5.65 8.87
N ASP A 34 -24.41 6.64 8.00
CA ASP A 34 -25.01 7.94 8.24
C ASP A 34 -26.55 7.83 8.24
N VAL A 35 -27.20 8.45 9.22
CA VAL A 35 -28.66 8.37 9.36
C VAL A 35 -29.41 9.11 8.26
N GLN A 36 -28.81 10.14 7.67
CA GLN A 36 -29.44 11.00 6.65
C GLN A 36 -29.20 10.48 5.24
N THR A 37 -27.95 10.12 4.93
CA THR A 37 -27.54 9.71 3.57
C THR A 37 -27.58 8.22 3.34
N GLY A 38 -27.49 7.41 4.41
CA GLY A 38 -27.32 5.97 4.34
C GLY A 38 -25.91 5.52 3.91
N GLU A 39 -25.01 6.46 3.68
CA GLU A 39 -23.64 6.17 3.27
C GLU A 39 -22.82 5.55 4.40
N PRO A 40 -21.82 4.70 4.09
CA PRO A 40 -20.91 4.15 5.08
C PRO A 40 -20.12 5.25 5.80
N ILE A 41 -20.02 5.16 7.12
CA ILE A 41 -19.11 6.02 7.89
C ILE A 41 -17.77 5.30 8.01
N VAL A 42 -16.81 5.77 7.24
CA VAL A 42 -15.46 5.21 7.13
C VAL A 42 -14.56 5.79 8.22
N PHE A 43 -13.69 4.96 8.78
CA PHE A 43 -12.68 5.32 9.78
C PHE A 43 -13.27 5.92 11.09
N ALA A 44 -14.52 5.61 11.41
CA ALA A 44 -15.07 5.92 12.71
C ALA A 44 -14.41 5.05 13.80
N THR A 45 -14.09 5.65 14.93
CA THR A 45 -13.52 4.94 16.08
C THR A 45 -14.63 4.18 16.84
N ILE A 46 -14.43 2.89 17.04
CA ILE A 46 -15.29 2.00 17.83
C ILE A 46 -14.46 1.45 18.99
N ARG A 47 -14.72 1.90 20.23
CA ARG A 47 -13.97 1.48 21.42
C ARG A 47 -14.87 0.78 22.42
N VAL A 48 -14.31 -0.21 23.10
CA VAL A 48 -14.90 -0.79 24.29
C VAL A 48 -14.72 0.22 25.43
N LYS A 49 -15.83 0.66 26.04
CA LYS A 49 -15.83 1.67 27.09
C LYS A 49 -14.95 1.22 28.27
N ASP A 50 -14.17 2.15 28.81
CA ASP A 50 -13.30 1.96 29.98
C ASP A 50 -12.18 0.91 29.82
N ARG A 51 -12.00 0.33 28.60
CA ARG A 51 -10.94 -0.64 28.34
C ARG A 51 -9.81 -0.14 27.42
N ALA A 52 -9.88 1.07 26.92
CA ALA A 52 -8.94 1.62 25.94
C ALA A 52 -8.67 0.71 24.71
N LYS A 53 -9.54 -0.25 24.44
CA LYS A 53 -9.48 -1.20 23.32
C LYS A 53 -10.51 -0.84 22.25
N GLY A 54 -10.19 -1.05 20.99
CA GLY A 54 -11.13 -0.74 19.92
C GLY A 54 -10.61 -1.01 18.54
N VAL A 55 -11.41 -0.60 17.55
CA VAL A 55 -11.08 -0.65 16.12
C VAL A 55 -11.64 0.61 15.43
N ILE A 56 -11.33 0.75 14.15
CA ILE A 56 -12.00 1.71 13.26
C ILE A 56 -12.90 0.98 12.28
N SER A 57 -13.91 1.66 11.75
CA SER A 57 -14.71 1.11 10.66
C SER A 57 -13.92 1.04 9.35
N ASN A 58 -14.19 0.00 8.58
CA ASN A 58 -13.58 -0.27 7.27
C ASN A 58 -14.11 0.71 6.19
N GLN A 59 -13.58 0.60 4.97
CA GLN A 59 -14.02 1.39 3.80
C GLN A 59 -15.52 1.28 3.49
N ASP A 60 -16.13 0.16 3.80
CA ASP A 60 -17.57 -0.08 3.68
C ASP A 60 -18.37 0.22 4.97
N GLY A 61 -17.72 0.82 5.97
CA GLY A 61 -18.31 1.09 7.29
C GLY A 61 -18.34 -0.12 8.22
N SER A 62 -17.90 -1.31 7.79
CA SER A 62 -17.94 -2.52 8.61
C SER A 62 -16.90 -2.55 9.74
N PHE A 63 -17.17 -3.37 10.76
CA PHE A 63 -16.24 -3.63 11.86
C PHE A 63 -16.53 -4.97 12.54
N ARG A 64 -15.56 -5.46 13.33
CA ARG A 64 -15.67 -6.68 14.13
C ARG A 64 -15.24 -6.43 15.57
N ILE A 65 -16.01 -6.97 16.52
CA ILE A 65 -15.69 -6.94 17.95
C ILE A 65 -15.74 -8.36 18.48
N PRO A 66 -14.72 -8.86 19.22
CA PRO A 66 -14.76 -10.20 19.82
C PRO A 66 -15.98 -10.39 20.72
N THR A 67 -16.63 -11.56 20.64
CA THR A 67 -17.85 -11.88 21.42
C THR A 67 -17.63 -11.86 22.92
N ARG A 68 -16.41 -12.09 23.42
CA ARG A 68 -16.06 -12.01 24.82
C ARG A 68 -16.47 -10.69 25.49
N PHE A 69 -16.44 -9.56 24.77
CA PHE A 69 -16.89 -8.27 25.31
C PHE A 69 -18.40 -8.22 25.54
N LYS A 70 -19.17 -9.03 24.81
CA LYS A 70 -20.60 -9.21 25.06
C LYS A 70 -20.84 -10.00 26.36
N GLU A 71 -20.06 -11.04 26.57
CA GLU A 71 -20.13 -11.88 27.77
C GLU A 71 -19.78 -11.11 29.04
N LEU A 72 -18.86 -10.14 28.92
CA LEU A 72 -18.45 -9.24 29.99
C LEU A 72 -19.47 -8.10 30.26
N GLY A 73 -20.50 -7.95 29.41
CA GLY A 73 -21.50 -6.89 29.55
C GLY A 73 -20.99 -5.49 29.18
N ASP A 74 -19.94 -5.42 28.39
CA ASP A 74 -19.28 -4.16 28.02
C ASP A 74 -20.15 -3.27 27.10
N MET A 75 -19.81 -1.99 27.04
CA MET A 75 -20.40 -0.97 26.16
C MET A 75 -19.48 -0.62 25.01
N LEU A 76 -20.00 -0.37 23.82
CA LEU A 76 -19.28 0.29 22.74
C LEU A 76 -19.48 1.80 22.79
N VAL A 77 -18.40 2.52 22.61
CA VAL A 77 -18.37 3.96 22.36
C VAL A 77 -17.97 4.18 20.91
N ILE A 78 -18.86 4.74 20.13
CA ILE A 78 -18.65 5.02 18.72
C ILE A 78 -18.55 6.52 18.53
N SER A 79 -17.45 6.97 17.91
CA SER A 79 -17.22 8.38 17.62
C SER A 79 -16.62 8.57 16.23
N SER A 80 -17.07 9.62 15.57
CA SER A 80 -16.50 10.08 14.30
C SER A 80 -16.61 11.60 14.24
N MET A 81 -15.66 12.23 13.58
CA MET A 81 -15.66 13.69 13.45
C MET A 81 -16.87 14.17 12.68
N GLY A 82 -17.58 15.16 13.23
CA GLY A 82 -18.83 15.66 12.65
C GLY A 82 -20.07 14.85 12.98
N TYR A 83 -19.98 13.77 13.78
CA TYR A 83 -21.09 12.95 14.23
C TYR A 83 -21.28 13.02 15.73
N GLN A 84 -22.50 12.75 16.17
CA GLN A 84 -22.81 12.59 17.59
C GLN A 84 -22.19 11.28 18.09
N LYS A 85 -21.50 11.36 19.24
CA LYS A 85 -20.99 10.18 19.95
C LYS A 85 -22.16 9.26 20.30
N LYS A 86 -22.02 7.96 20.08
CA LYS A 86 -23.04 6.95 20.40
C LYS A 86 -22.48 5.89 21.32
N GLU A 87 -23.19 5.58 22.38
CA GLU A 87 -22.89 4.48 23.29
C GLU A 87 -23.93 3.38 23.14
N ILE A 88 -23.51 2.13 23.02
CA ILE A 88 -24.38 0.98 22.80
C ILE A 88 -23.92 -0.19 23.67
N PRO A 89 -24.83 -0.88 24.39
CA PRO A 89 -24.49 -2.12 25.11
C PRO A 89 -24.19 -3.23 24.09
N ILE A 90 -23.04 -3.91 24.24
CA ILE A 90 -22.65 -5.02 23.35
C ILE A 90 -23.63 -6.19 23.51
N THR A 91 -24.24 -6.35 24.67
CA THR A 91 -25.25 -7.37 24.93
C THR A 91 -26.44 -7.30 23.98
N GLY A 92 -26.81 -6.11 23.50
CA GLY A 92 -27.88 -5.88 22.54
C GLY A 92 -27.51 -6.21 21.08
N LEU A 93 -26.25 -6.53 20.79
CA LEU A 93 -25.79 -6.83 19.45
C LEU A 93 -25.86 -8.34 19.14
N SER A 94 -26.29 -8.69 17.94
CA SER A 94 -26.36 -10.08 17.48
C SER A 94 -24.98 -10.58 17.04
N PRO A 95 -24.54 -11.79 17.46
CA PRO A 95 -23.35 -12.43 16.91
C PRO A 95 -23.62 -13.08 15.53
N GLU A 96 -24.88 -13.36 15.19
CA GLU A 96 -25.27 -14.08 13.98
C GLU A 96 -25.38 -13.18 12.75
N TYR A 97 -25.91 -11.96 12.94
CA TYR A 97 -26.20 -11.01 11.86
C TYR A 97 -25.28 -9.80 11.90
N ILE A 98 -25.20 -9.08 10.78
CA ILE A 98 -24.51 -7.79 10.72
C ILE A 98 -25.38 -6.72 11.39
N ASN A 99 -24.89 -6.13 12.47
CA ASN A 99 -25.59 -5.10 13.22
C ASN A 99 -25.45 -3.74 12.52
N ILE A 100 -26.55 -3.18 12.03
CA ILE A 100 -26.54 -1.86 11.40
C ILE A 100 -26.70 -0.79 12.48
N ILE A 101 -25.66 0.04 12.62
CA ILE A 101 -25.62 1.13 13.58
C ILE A 101 -25.62 2.45 12.82
N ARG A 102 -26.55 3.32 13.09
CA ARG A 102 -26.66 4.64 12.46
C ARG A 102 -26.19 5.73 13.40
N LEU A 103 -25.35 6.65 12.86
CA LEU A 103 -24.91 7.85 13.55
C LEU A 103 -25.60 9.07 12.96
N ALA A 104 -26.04 9.96 13.84
CA ALA A 104 -26.56 11.25 13.44
C ALA A 104 -25.43 12.27 13.29
N PRO A 105 -25.45 13.13 12.24
CA PRO A 105 -24.56 14.27 12.19
C PRO A 105 -24.65 15.11 13.46
N GLY A 106 -23.50 15.57 13.91
CA GLY A 106 -23.44 16.45 15.05
C GLY A 106 -23.82 17.87 14.67
N ILE A 107 -24.67 18.48 15.46
CA ILE A 107 -24.99 19.90 15.35
C ILE A 107 -24.11 20.63 16.35
N LEU A 108 -23.31 21.60 15.88
CA LEU A 108 -22.66 22.55 16.75
C LEU A 108 -23.75 23.49 17.26
N ASP A 109 -24.24 23.24 18.46
CA ASP A 109 -25.11 24.21 19.12
C ASP A 109 -24.21 25.36 19.63
N LEU A 110 -24.05 26.37 18.78
CA LEU A 110 -23.23 27.56 19.07
C LEU A 110 -23.80 28.40 20.23
N SER A 111 -24.98 28.07 20.73
CA SER A 111 -25.68 28.87 21.75
C SER A 111 -25.05 28.78 23.15
N GLU A 112 -24.47 27.65 23.54
CA GLU A 112 -23.86 27.50 24.87
C GLU A 112 -22.39 27.92 24.93
N ALA A 113 -21.63 27.85 23.82
CA ALA A 113 -20.21 28.18 23.78
C ALA A 113 -19.92 29.67 23.57
N VAL A 114 -20.91 30.50 23.24
CA VAL A 114 -20.72 31.88 22.78
C VAL A 114 -21.04 32.95 23.87
N VAL A 115 -21.67 32.58 24.97
CA VAL A 115 -22.20 33.56 25.94
C VAL A 115 -21.11 34.21 26.84
N THR A 116 -19.89 33.69 26.86
CA THR A 116 -18.79 34.29 27.67
C THR A 116 -17.64 34.92 26.88
N ALA A 117 -17.75 35.01 25.57
CA ALA A 117 -16.70 35.65 24.75
C ALA A 117 -17.00 37.15 24.56
N GLN A 118 -16.45 37.99 25.43
CA GLN A 118 -16.09 39.35 25.03
C GLN A 118 -15.58 39.33 23.59
N LYS A 119 -15.85 40.35 22.77
CA LYS A 119 -15.38 40.58 21.38
C LYS A 119 -13.85 40.41 21.23
N LYS A 120 -13.31 39.24 21.53
CA LYS A 120 -11.92 38.90 21.20
C LYS A 120 -11.82 38.77 19.69
N ARG A 121 -10.96 39.57 19.08
CA ARG A 121 -10.66 39.57 17.64
C ARG A 121 -10.44 38.13 17.18
N LYS A 122 -11.30 37.61 16.28
CA LYS A 122 -11.21 36.24 15.76
C LYS A 122 -9.79 35.99 15.22
N LEU A 123 -9.14 34.92 15.70
CA LEU A 123 -7.81 34.53 15.23
C LEU A 123 -7.85 34.19 13.75
N SER A 124 -6.87 34.67 12.97
CA SER A 124 -6.72 34.24 11.57
C SER A 124 -6.27 32.78 11.48
N ALA A 125 -6.65 32.08 10.41
CA ALA A 125 -6.28 30.69 10.15
C ALA A 125 -4.77 30.45 10.34
N ARG A 126 -3.95 31.30 9.72
CA ARG A 126 -2.48 31.24 9.84
C ARG A 126 -1.97 31.39 11.27
N ARG A 127 -2.62 32.22 12.09
CA ARG A 127 -2.24 32.41 13.50
C ARG A 127 -2.60 31.19 14.35
N ILE A 128 -3.73 30.53 14.04
CA ILE A 128 -4.15 29.27 14.67
C ILE A 128 -3.11 28.18 14.40
N VAL A 129 -2.74 27.98 13.13
CA VAL A 129 -1.72 26.98 12.74
C VAL A 129 -0.36 27.28 13.39
N ARG A 130 0.06 28.55 13.43
CA ARG A 130 1.31 28.94 14.14
C ARG A 130 1.27 28.55 15.61
N LYS A 131 0.13 28.74 16.28
CA LYS A 131 -0.04 28.33 17.67
C LYS A 131 -0.02 26.81 17.82
N ALA A 132 -0.64 26.08 16.92
CA ALA A 132 -0.61 24.61 16.93
C ALA A 132 0.83 24.08 16.81
N ILE A 133 1.60 24.58 15.85
CA ILE A 133 3.03 24.22 15.69
C ILE A 133 3.82 24.52 16.96
N ALA A 134 3.64 25.70 17.56
CA ALA A 134 4.35 26.10 18.77
C ALA A 134 3.99 25.21 19.99
N ASN A 135 2.79 24.64 20.01
CA ASN A 135 2.30 23.83 21.12
C ASN A 135 2.54 22.32 20.95
N ILE A 136 3.17 21.86 19.85
CA ILE A 136 3.45 20.43 19.65
C ILE A 136 4.18 19.85 20.86
N LYS A 137 5.26 20.47 21.34
CA LYS A 137 6.01 19.99 22.50
C LYS A 137 5.20 19.95 23.79
N ARG A 138 4.17 20.78 23.92
CA ARG A 138 3.28 20.80 25.09
C ARG A 138 2.23 19.71 25.03
N ASN A 139 1.65 19.50 23.86
CA ASN A 139 0.47 18.66 23.69
C ASN A 139 0.79 17.17 23.47
N TYR A 140 1.98 16.84 22.98
CA TYR A 140 2.37 15.48 22.67
C TYR A 140 3.40 14.91 23.64
N PRO A 141 3.56 13.58 23.76
CA PRO A 141 4.52 12.95 24.67
C PRO A 141 5.96 13.27 24.23
N LEU A 142 6.79 13.75 25.14
CA LEU A 142 8.20 14.04 24.89
C LEU A 142 9.12 12.86 25.24
N ASN A 143 8.66 11.98 26.14
CA ASN A 143 9.38 10.82 26.62
C ASN A 143 8.93 9.55 25.88
N THR A 144 9.64 8.46 26.10
CA THR A 144 9.36 7.15 25.53
C THR A 144 7.97 6.63 25.90
N PHE A 145 7.28 6.07 24.92
CA PHE A 145 6.00 5.40 25.08
C PHE A 145 5.90 4.26 24.06
N SER A 146 4.92 3.38 24.21
CA SER A 146 4.57 2.45 23.12
C SER A 146 3.07 2.51 22.80
N THR A 147 2.76 2.11 21.58
CA THR A 147 1.40 1.92 21.10
C THR A 147 1.25 0.53 20.55
N ILE A 148 0.19 -0.18 20.93
CA ILE A 148 -0.17 -1.46 20.33
C ILE A 148 -1.36 -1.22 19.43
N GLY A 149 -1.29 -1.74 18.20
CA GLY A 149 -2.34 -1.49 17.24
C GLY A 149 -2.43 -2.52 16.14
N TYR A 150 -3.56 -2.44 15.45
CA TYR A 150 -3.85 -3.21 14.26
C TYR A 150 -3.36 -2.48 13.03
N TYR A 151 -2.53 -3.15 12.26
CA TYR A 151 -2.01 -2.70 10.98
C TYR A 151 -2.56 -3.55 9.85
N ARG A 152 -2.81 -2.91 8.71
CA ARG A 152 -3.09 -3.60 7.45
C ARG A 152 -2.56 -2.81 6.26
N ASP A 153 -2.22 -3.53 5.21
CA ASP A 153 -2.01 -2.98 3.87
C ASP A 153 -2.72 -3.83 2.82
N TYR A 154 -3.11 -3.21 1.73
CA TYR A 154 -3.86 -3.85 0.65
C TYR A 154 -3.91 -2.96 -0.58
N GLN A 155 -4.25 -3.53 -1.73
CA GLN A 155 -4.66 -2.78 -2.91
C GLN A 155 -6.17 -2.91 -3.10
N LEU A 156 -6.76 -1.95 -3.83
CA LEU A 156 -8.15 -2.05 -4.30
C LEU A 156 -8.20 -2.23 -5.81
N LYS A 157 -9.00 -3.20 -6.25
CA LYS A 157 -9.31 -3.45 -7.65
C LYS A 157 -10.82 -3.50 -7.82
N GLN A 158 -11.37 -2.49 -8.49
CA GLN A 158 -12.83 -2.35 -8.66
C GLN A 158 -13.62 -2.39 -7.33
N GLY A 159 -13.03 -1.85 -6.26
CA GLY A 159 -13.64 -1.83 -4.93
C GLY A 159 -13.42 -3.08 -4.08
N ASN A 160 -12.77 -4.13 -4.61
CA ASN A 160 -12.46 -5.35 -3.87
C ASN A 160 -11.04 -5.32 -3.33
N TYR A 161 -10.85 -5.85 -2.13
CA TYR A 161 -9.53 -5.99 -1.51
C TYR A 161 -8.68 -7.02 -2.27
N VAL A 162 -7.44 -6.64 -2.56
CA VAL A 162 -6.42 -7.50 -3.17
C VAL A 162 -5.17 -7.44 -2.28
N ASN A 163 -4.50 -8.57 -2.09
CA ASN A 163 -3.31 -8.71 -1.25
C ASN A 163 -3.51 -8.11 0.15
N LEU A 164 -4.61 -8.47 0.83
CA LEU A 164 -4.86 -8.01 2.18
C LEU A 164 -3.87 -8.66 3.16
N ASN A 165 -3.03 -7.85 3.76
CA ASN A 165 -2.07 -8.22 4.79
C ASN A 165 -2.45 -7.53 6.10
N GLU A 166 -2.38 -8.25 7.20
CA GLU A 166 -2.85 -7.81 8.51
C GLU A 166 -1.83 -8.15 9.60
N ALA A 167 -1.63 -7.26 10.56
CA ALA A 167 -0.73 -7.51 11.69
C ALA A 167 -1.20 -6.80 12.96
N VAL A 168 -0.82 -7.33 14.11
CA VAL A 168 -0.84 -6.63 15.40
C VAL A 168 0.59 -6.27 15.74
N LEU A 169 0.84 -4.98 15.94
CA LEU A 169 2.18 -4.42 16.14
C LEU A 169 2.26 -3.64 17.44
N GLU A 170 3.38 -3.74 18.15
CA GLU A 170 3.76 -2.79 19.19
C GLU A 170 4.87 -1.87 18.69
N VAL A 171 4.62 -0.58 18.72
CA VAL A 171 5.52 0.48 18.24
C VAL A 171 6.11 1.21 19.44
N PHE A 172 7.41 1.08 19.65
CA PHE A 172 8.15 1.76 20.71
C PHE A 172 8.69 3.08 20.18
N ASP A 173 8.17 4.19 20.66
CA ASP A 173 8.51 5.54 20.25
C ASP A 173 9.33 6.25 21.33
N GLN A 174 10.38 6.94 20.96
CA GLN A 174 11.22 7.70 21.89
C GLN A 174 10.68 9.10 22.24
N GLY A 175 9.48 9.42 21.75
CA GLY A 175 8.81 10.67 22.01
C GLY A 175 9.14 11.79 21.02
N PHE A 176 8.30 12.81 21.03
CA PHE A 176 8.36 13.96 20.10
C PHE A 176 9.57 14.89 20.30
N SER A 177 10.37 14.67 21.34
CA SER A 177 11.65 15.38 21.49
C SER A 177 12.73 14.88 20.53
N ARG A 178 12.58 13.65 19.99
CA ARG A 178 13.54 12.99 19.11
C ARG A 178 12.96 12.77 17.71
N ILE A 179 13.87 12.69 16.73
CA ILE A 179 13.53 12.34 15.35
C ILE A 179 13.19 10.84 15.28
N ASP A 180 12.09 10.50 14.58
CA ASP A 180 11.56 9.13 14.54
C ASP A 180 12.36 8.20 13.61
N SER A 181 13.00 8.70 12.57
CA SER A 181 13.53 7.91 11.45
C SER A 181 14.47 6.74 11.81
N ALA A 182 15.19 6.84 12.95
CA ALA A 182 16.14 5.81 13.37
C ALA A 182 15.86 5.24 14.78
N THR A 183 14.90 5.77 15.49
CA THR A 183 14.71 5.51 16.92
C THR A 183 13.49 4.65 17.24
N THR A 184 12.53 4.59 16.35
CA THR A 184 11.35 3.73 16.52
C THR A 184 11.72 2.28 16.28
N LYS A 185 11.34 1.43 17.23
CA LYS A 185 11.43 -0.01 17.14
C LYS A 185 10.03 -0.60 17.12
N VAL A 186 9.84 -1.64 16.35
CA VAL A 186 8.53 -2.30 16.18
C VAL A 186 8.68 -3.77 16.54
N ARG A 187 7.75 -4.29 17.34
CA ARG A 187 7.54 -5.73 17.54
C ARG A 187 6.32 -6.18 16.78
N ILE A 188 6.42 -7.31 16.15
CA ILE A 188 5.29 -7.99 15.52
C ILE A 188 4.76 -8.99 16.55
N TYR A 189 3.52 -8.79 16.98
CA TYR A 189 2.84 -9.72 17.86
C TYR A 189 2.25 -10.89 17.07
N ASP A 190 1.61 -10.55 15.96
CA ASP A 190 1.06 -11.51 15.01
C ASP A 190 0.95 -10.88 13.62
N TYR A 191 0.97 -11.70 12.58
CA TYR A 191 0.67 -11.26 11.22
C TYR A 191 -0.04 -12.34 10.43
N LYS A 192 -0.85 -11.91 9.48
CA LYS A 192 -1.60 -12.77 8.57
C LYS A 192 -1.56 -12.21 7.16
N ARG A 193 -1.05 -12.98 6.21
CA ARG A 193 -1.31 -12.79 4.80
C ARG A 193 -2.67 -13.41 4.51
N ASN A 194 -3.67 -12.58 4.24
CA ASN A 194 -5.05 -13.03 4.19
C ASN A 194 -5.41 -13.58 2.80
N THR A 195 -5.21 -14.89 2.62
CA THR A 195 -5.48 -15.62 1.38
C THR A 195 -6.97 -15.80 1.07
N ASP A 196 -7.86 -15.36 1.98
CA ASP A 196 -9.29 -15.34 1.71
C ASP A 196 -9.69 -14.26 0.68
N PHE A 197 -8.80 -13.31 0.42
CA PHE A 197 -8.97 -12.24 -0.57
C PHE A 197 -8.13 -12.51 -1.83
N GLU A 198 -8.45 -11.83 -2.94
CA GLU A 198 -7.71 -11.98 -4.20
C GLU A 198 -6.22 -11.71 -3.99
N GLN A 199 -5.38 -12.53 -4.62
CA GLN A 199 -3.92 -12.36 -4.59
C GLN A 199 -3.42 -11.96 -5.98
N ASP A 200 -2.68 -10.87 -6.06
CA ASP A 200 -1.94 -10.43 -7.26
C ASP A 200 -0.45 -10.33 -6.90
N THR A 201 0.29 -11.39 -7.24
CA THR A 201 1.73 -11.51 -6.88
C THR A 201 2.57 -10.40 -7.48
N LEU A 202 2.17 -9.84 -8.61
CA LEU A 202 2.90 -8.76 -9.27
C LEU A 202 2.72 -7.43 -8.51
N ALA A 203 1.51 -7.17 -7.99
CA ALA A 203 1.24 -5.98 -7.19
C ALA A 203 1.82 -6.08 -5.76
N ASP A 204 2.07 -7.30 -5.28
CA ASP A 204 2.64 -7.59 -3.95
C ASP A 204 4.18 -7.38 -3.89
N ASP A 205 4.84 -7.30 -5.05
CA ASP A 205 6.29 -7.05 -5.10
C ASP A 205 6.68 -5.78 -4.32
N PRO A 206 7.84 -5.79 -3.63
CA PRO A 206 8.36 -4.61 -2.95
C PRO A 206 8.62 -3.43 -3.89
N TYR A 207 8.58 -2.21 -3.36
CA TYR A 207 8.96 -1.02 -4.11
C TYR A 207 10.43 -1.09 -4.53
N ASP A 208 10.69 -0.87 -5.83
CA ASP A 208 12.04 -0.94 -6.41
C ASP A 208 12.39 0.37 -7.15
N TYR A 209 12.95 1.30 -6.42
CA TYR A 209 13.39 2.59 -6.94
C TYR A 209 14.63 2.50 -7.83
N LYS A 210 15.39 1.38 -7.78
CA LYS A 210 16.56 1.18 -8.63
C LYS A 210 16.17 0.76 -10.03
N ARG A 211 15.17 -0.13 -10.15
CA ARG A 211 14.67 -0.63 -11.44
C ARG A 211 13.46 0.16 -11.94
N LEU A 212 12.90 1.02 -11.13
CA LEU A 212 11.69 1.80 -11.43
C LEU A 212 10.48 0.93 -11.83
N LEU A 213 10.40 -0.27 -11.29
CA LEU A 213 9.31 -1.21 -11.59
C LEU A 213 8.05 -0.91 -10.78
N LYS A 214 8.21 -0.60 -9.50
CA LYS A 214 7.13 -0.20 -8.59
C LYS A 214 7.64 0.97 -7.77
N ILE A 215 7.05 2.14 -7.94
CA ILE A 215 7.49 3.38 -7.27
C ILE A 215 6.29 4.21 -6.83
N VAL A 216 6.48 5.01 -5.80
CA VAL A 216 5.60 6.13 -5.46
C VAL A 216 6.21 7.39 -6.07
N ASP A 217 5.47 8.06 -6.95
CA ASP A 217 5.95 9.27 -7.61
C ASP A 217 6.39 10.34 -6.60
N ASN A 218 7.57 10.93 -6.83
CA ASN A 218 8.14 12.01 -6.03
C ASN A 218 8.33 11.69 -4.54
N ALA A 219 8.41 10.43 -4.18
CA ALA A 219 8.76 10.00 -2.84
C ALA A 219 10.26 9.73 -2.74
N TYR A 220 10.91 10.31 -1.73
CA TYR A 220 12.33 10.05 -1.43
C TYR A 220 12.42 9.00 -0.32
N LEU A 221 11.92 7.81 -0.60
CA LEU A 221 11.90 6.71 0.37
C LEU A 221 13.28 6.05 0.57
N ASP A 222 14.22 6.26 -0.32
CA ASP A 222 15.59 5.71 -0.25
C ASP A 222 16.30 6.07 1.06
N SER A 223 16.11 7.31 1.53
CA SER A 223 16.75 7.81 2.75
C SER A 223 16.18 7.17 4.01
N TYR A 224 14.92 6.79 3.98
CA TYR A 224 14.21 6.21 5.12
C TYR A 224 14.22 4.70 5.04
N GLY A 225 14.18 4.14 3.82
CA GLY A 225 14.08 2.72 3.56
C GLY A 225 12.85 2.10 4.21
N GLY A 226 12.67 0.82 4.00
CA GLY A 226 11.79 0.06 4.83
C GLY A 226 10.58 -0.50 4.13
N ASN A 227 9.86 -1.29 4.92
CA ASN A 227 8.63 -1.96 4.50
C ASN A 227 7.43 -1.00 4.53
N GLU A 228 6.25 -1.52 4.19
CA GLU A 228 5.02 -0.76 4.09
C GLU A 228 4.63 -0.03 5.39
N PHE A 229 4.92 -0.62 6.56
CA PHE A 229 4.68 0.05 7.84
C PHE A 229 5.64 1.22 8.08
N SER A 230 6.90 1.09 7.69
CA SER A 230 7.88 2.19 7.76
C SER A 230 7.49 3.34 6.84
N ILE A 231 6.99 3.03 5.64
CA ILE A 231 6.43 4.00 4.70
C ILE A 231 5.26 4.75 5.36
N LEU A 232 4.33 4.04 5.99
CA LEU A 232 3.21 4.65 6.68
C LEU A 232 3.68 5.63 7.78
N ARG A 233 4.58 5.19 8.64
CA ARG A 233 5.06 5.96 9.79
C ARG A 233 5.77 7.26 9.40
N VAL A 234 6.57 7.23 8.36
CA VAL A 234 7.35 8.41 7.93
C VAL A 234 6.47 9.55 7.45
N HIS A 235 5.22 9.24 7.04
CA HIS A 235 4.24 10.20 6.56
C HIS A 235 3.39 10.87 7.65
N ASP A 236 3.59 10.53 8.91
CA ASP A 236 2.97 11.25 10.01
C ASP A 236 3.62 12.64 10.17
N ALA A 237 3.01 13.65 9.57
CA ALA A 237 3.53 15.02 9.56
C ALA A 237 3.53 15.67 10.95
N VAL A 238 2.70 15.22 11.87
CA VAL A 238 2.66 15.72 13.26
C VAL A 238 3.81 15.11 14.05
N ARG A 239 4.00 13.79 13.98
CA ARG A 239 5.09 13.08 14.65
C ARG A 239 6.45 13.51 14.10
N ASN A 240 6.52 13.63 12.79
CA ASN A 240 7.74 13.95 12.05
C ASN A 240 7.85 15.45 11.71
N TYR A 241 7.30 16.31 12.55
CA TYR A 241 7.24 17.76 12.29
C TYR A 241 8.61 18.44 12.09
N LYS A 242 9.72 17.74 12.32
CA LYS A 242 11.09 18.21 12.10
C LYS A 242 11.82 17.47 10.96
N VAL A 243 11.17 16.55 10.29
CA VAL A 243 11.80 15.66 9.29
C VAL A 243 11.10 15.79 7.96
N GLY A 244 11.82 16.07 6.87
CA GLY A 244 11.32 16.01 5.51
C GLY A 244 11.20 14.55 5.06
N SER A 245 9.99 14.09 4.77
CA SER A 245 9.76 12.73 4.26
C SER A 245 9.57 12.70 2.75
N TYR A 246 8.99 13.75 2.16
CA TYR A 246 8.84 13.93 0.72
C TYR A 246 9.21 15.34 0.29
N SER A 247 9.45 15.54 -0.99
CA SER A 247 9.67 16.88 -1.53
C SER A 247 8.41 17.77 -1.51
N PHE A 248 7.21 17.20 -1.33
CA PHE A 248 5.93 17.89 -1.35
C PHE A 248 5.14 17.84 -0.05
N VAL A 249 5.44 16.91 0.85
CA VAL A 249 4.82 16.88 2.18
C VAL A 249 5.62 17.82 3.07
N ASP A 250 5.09 19.00 3.27
CA ASP A 250 5.65 19.91 4.25
C ASP A 250 5.25 19.43 5.66
N GLN A 251 6.24 19.36 6.52
CA GLN A 251 6.03 19.02 7.92
C GLN A 251 5.18 20.08 8.61
N LEU A 252 4.58 19.72 9.72
CA LEU A 252 3.88 20.67 10.58
C LEU A 252 4.90 21.54 11.35
N ASP A 253 5.74 22.27 10.61
CA ASP A 253 6.77 23.17 11.06
C ASP A 253 6.58 24.57 10.46
N THR A 254 7.52 25.48 10.72
CA THR A 254 7.50 26.86 10.23
C THR A 254 7.43 26.97 8.71
N ASP A 255 7.96 26.00 7.99
CA ASP A 255 7.92 25.96 6.52
C ASP A 255 6.53 25.72 5.96
N LEU A 256 5.66 24.97 6.64
CA LEU A 256 4.25 24.88 6.30
C LEU A 256 3.62 26.27 6.19
N LEU A 257 3.94 27.16 7.13
CA LEU A 257 3.44 28.53 7.14
C LEU A 257 3.94 29.36 5.96
N LYS A 258 5.12 29.12 5.43
CA LYS A 258 5.67 29.87 4.28
C LYS A 258 5.06 29.40 2.96
N ASN A 259 4.87 28.10 2.82
CA ASN A 259 4.59 27.46 1.55
C ASN A 259 3.11 27.23 1.28
N HIS A 260 2.22 27.40 2.28
CA HIS A 260 0.79 27.18 2.14
C HIS A 260 -0.03 28.46 2.38
N SER A 261 -1.16 28.55 1.69
CA SER A 261 -2.25 29.48 2.00
C SER A 261 -3.24 28.81 2.94
N PHE A 262 -3.78 29.57 3.90
CA PHE A 262 -4.68 29.08 4.93
C PHE A 262 -6.00 29.82 4.90
N SER A 263 -7.11 29.08 5.06
CA SER A 263 -8.45 29.61 5.24
C SER A 263 -9.15 28.90 6.38
N ARG A 264 -10.03 29.59 7.10
CA ARG A 264 -10.88 28.99 8.12
C ARG A 264 -12.17 28.52 7.44
N ASP A 265 -12.62 27.31 7.80
CA ASP A 265 -13.91 26.78 7.44
C ASP A 265 -14.83 26.75 8.66
N ASN A 266 -16.03 26.19 8.53
CA ASN A 266 -16.92 25.96 9.66
C ASN A 266 -16.25 25.07 10.68
N ASP A 267 -16.30 25.52 11.93
CA ASP A 267 -15.71 24.77 13.04
C ASP A 267 -16.51 23.47 13.28
N THR A 268 -15.84 22.46 13.79
CA THR A 268 -16.43 21.17 14.09
C THR A 268 -16.16 20.79 15.55
N TYR A 269 -16.57 19.59 15.94
CA TYR A 269 -16.24 19.06 17.25
C TYR A 269 -15.95 17.57 17.20
N LEU A 270 -15.24 17.10 18.21
CA LEU A 270 -14.96 15.69 18.43
C LEU A 270 -15.08 15.41 19.94
N ASN A 271 -15.91 14.46 20.32
CA ASN A 271 -16.11 14.07 21.73
C ASN A 271 -16.44 15.26 22.67
N GLY A 272 -17.19 16.25 22.19
CA GLY A 272 -17.53 17.46 22.95
C GLY A 272 -16.47 18.58 22.96
N GLU A 273 -15.30 18.38 22.36
CA GLU A 273 -14.28 19.42 22.23
C GLU A 273 -14.46 20.18 20.90
N ALA A 274 -14.55 21.50 20.96
CA ALA A 274 -14.68 22.36 19.78
C ALA A 274 -13.34 22.47 19.06
N LEU A 275 -13.36 22.33 17.73
CA LEU A 275 -12.19 22.32 16.87
C LEU A 275 -12.29 23.37 15.77
N TYR A 276 -11.22 24.14 15.59
CA TYR A 276 -11.01 24.93 14.40
C TYR A 276 -10.81 24.02 13.20
N THR A 277 -11.53 24.24 12.10
CA THR A 277 -11.29 23.60 10.82
C THR A 277 -10.51 24.55 9.92
N ILE A 278 -9.26 24.21 9.65
CA ILE A 278 -8.34 25.04 8.87
C ILE A 278 -7.99 24.32 7.58
N LYS A 279 -8.53 24.80 6.45
CA LYS A 279 -8.13 24.37 5.11
C LYS A 279 -6.83 25.05 4.71
N PHE A 280 -5.94 24.29 4.09
CA PHE A 280 -4.69 24.83 3.55
C PHE A 280 -4.41 24.23 2.18
N ARG A 281 -3.66 24.98 1.36
CA ARG A 281 -3.30 24.56 0.01
C ARG A 281 -1.97 25.12 -0.42
N LYS A 282 -1.25 24.36 -1.23
CA LYS A 282 -0.03 24.76 -1.93
C LYS A 282 -0.21 24.51 -3.43
N ARG A 283 0.25 25.45 -4.25
CA ARG A 283 0.30 25.29 -5.70
C ARG A 283 1.74 25.28 -6.16
N HIS A 284 2.06 24.35 -7.02
CA HIS A 284 3.31 24.23 -7.74
C HIS A 284 2.99 24.10 -9.24
N PRO A 285 3.86 24.45 -10.19
CA PRO A 285 3.58 24.38 -11.64
C PRO A 285 3.02 23.05 -12.14
N HIS A 286 3.39 21.95 -11.47
CA HIS A 286 3.01 20.59 -11.88
C HIS A 286 2.23 19.82 -10.84
N TYR A 287 2.03 20.37 -9.66
CA TYR A 287 1.41 19.69 -8.53
C TYR A 287 0.52 20.61 -7.74
N SER A 288 -0.53 20.06 -7.18
CA SER A 288 -1.37 20.75 -6.21
C SER A 288 -1.55 19.93 -4.95
N ALA A 289 -1.37 20.59 -3.81
CA ALA A 289 -1.59 20.00 -2.50
C ALA A 289 -2.75 20.69 -1.79
N PHE A 290 -3.55 19.89 -1.09
CA PHE A 290 -4.68 20.32 -0.28
C PHE A 290 -4.62 19.62 1.07
N GLY A 291 -5.02 20.32 2.12
CA GLY A 291 -5.11 19.69 3.42
C GLY A 291 -6.09 20.38 4.34
N ILE A 292 -6.43 19.68 5.42
CA ILE A 292 -7.29 20.17 6.49
C ILE A 292 -6.62 19.86 7.82
N LEU A 293 -6.58 20.85 8.72
CA LEU A 293 -6.17 20.68 10.10
C LEU A 293 -7.36 20.92 11.02
N TYR A 294 -7.57 20.01 11.95
CA TYR A 294 -8.55 20.13 13.03
C TYR A 294 -7.81 20.39 14.34
N ILE A 295 -7.98 21.58 14.88
CA ILE A 295 -7.16 22.12 15.98
C ILE A 295 -8.07 22.54 17.13
N SER A 296 -7.79 22.06 18.35
CA SER A 296 -8.60 22.41 19.52
C SER A 296 -8.55 23.90 19.86
N TYR A 297 -9.66 24.40 20.39
CA TYR A 297 -9.79 25.79 20.81
C TYR A 297 -8.91 26.15 22.01
N GLY A 298 -8.80 25.25 22.98
CA GLY A 298 -8.17 25.51 24.26
C GLY A 298 -6.65 25.61 24.18
N ASP A 299 -6.01 24.55 23.78
CA ASP A 299 -4.56 24.37 23.81
C ASP A 299 -3.89 24.29 22.44
N PHE A 300 -4.67 24.41 21.36
CA PHE A 300 -4.19 24.33 19.99
C PHE A 300 -3.57 22.96 19.63
N ALA A 301 -4.02 21.87 20.25
CA ALA A 301 -3.62 20.53 19.84
C ALA A 301 -4.20 20.19 18.45
N VAL A 302 -3.42 19.52 17.60
CA VAL A 302 -3.90 18.99 16.33
C VAL A 302 -4.55 17.65 16.59
N HIS A 303 -5.85 17.56 16.36
CA HIS A 303 -6.60 16.31 16.49
C HIS A 303 -6.57 15.48 15.21
N LYS A 304 -6.61 16.15 14.05
CA LYS A 304 -6.56 15.46 12.77
C LYS A 304 -5.85 16.34 11.73
N MET A 305 -5.09 15.70 10.87
CA MET A 305 -4.52 16.30 9.67
C MET A 305 -4.83 15.40 8.48
N GLU A 306 -5.36 16.00 7.44
CA GLU A 306 -5.54 15.40 6.12
C GLU A 306 -4.63 16.13 5.14
N TYR A 307 -3.97 15.40 4.25
CA TYR A 307 -3.11 15.98 3.22
C TYR A 307 -3.22 15.16 1.95
N THR A 308 -3.51 15.82 0.82
CA THR A 308 -3.68 15.17 -0.47
C THR A 308 -2.81 15.87 -1.51
N LEU A 309 -2.07 15.10 -2.31
CA LEU A 309 -1.22 15.57 -3.39
C LEU A 309 -1.70 15.04 -4.73
N TYR A 310 -1.77 15.93 -5.74
CA TYR A 310 -2.13 15.59 -7.12
C TYR A 310 -1.01 15.97 -8.09
N ASP A 311 -0.82 15.15 -9.14
CA ASP A 311 0.00 15.48 -10.31
C ASP A 311 -0.91 16.12 -11.38
N ASP A 312 -0.78 17.42 -11.57
CA ASP A 312 -1.60 18.19 -12.51
C ASP A 312 -1.20 17.97 -13.99
N ARG A 313 -0.05 17.30 -14.23
CA ARG A 313 0.39 16.85 -15.57
C ARG A 313 -0.37 15.60 -16.02
N LYS A 314 -0.71 14.73 -15.08
CA LYS A 314 -1.49 13.50 -15.30
C LYS A 314 -2.96 13.81 -15.02
N ARG A 315 -3.75 13.96 -16.09
CA ARG A 315 -5.15 14.38 -15.97
C ARG A 315 -6.09 13.18 -15.92
N LEU A 316 -7.07 13.26 -15.06
CA LEU A 316 -8.22 12.34 -15.06
C LEU A 316 -8.95 12.40 -16.42
N PRO A 317 -9.64 11.32 -16.84
CA PRO A 317 -10.46 11.29 -18.03
C PRO A 317 -11.44 12.46 -18.08
N ASP A 318 -11.84 12.85 -19.29
CA ASP A 318 -12.80 13.93 -19.49
C ASP A 318 -14.07 13.72 -18.68
N ARG A 319 -14.54 14.82 -18.06
CA ARG A 319 -15.69 14.88 -17.14
C ARG A 319 -15.48 14.28 -15.74
N LYS A 320 -14.31 13.68 -15.41
CA LYS A 320 -14.01 13.31 -14.03
C LYS A 320 -13.24 14.43 -13.33
N LEU A 321 -13.65 14.72 -12.10
CA LEU A 321 -12.95 15.64 -11.20
C LEU A 321 -12.50 14.84 -9.96
N ASN A 322 -11.36 15.22 -9.39
CA ASN A 322 -10.94 14.71 -8.10
C ASN A 322 -11.78 15.35 -6.96
N LYS A 323 -11.63 14.86 -5.73
CA LYS A 323 -12.40 15.36 -4.59
C LYS A 323 -12.22 16.86 -4.29
N HIS A 324 -11.16 17.48 -4.82
CA HIS A 324 -10.91 18.93 -4.71
C HIS A 324 -11.28 19.73 -5.96
N GLN A 325 -12.16 19.16 -6.81
CA GLN A 325 -12.67 19.78 -8.05
C GLN A 325 -11.59 20.10 -9.09
N GLY A 326 -10.42 19.47 -8.97
CA GLY A 326 -9.34 19.52 -9.96
C GLY A 326 -9.36 18.32 -10.90
N ARG A 327 -8.48 18.34 -11.90
CA ARG A 327 -8.32 17.24 -12.87
C ARG A 327 -7.02 16.46 -12.70
N GLY A 328 -6.18 16.83 -11.73
CA GLY A 328 -4.95 16.15 -11.42
C GLY A 328 -5.21 14.72 -10.90
N GLN A 329 -4.33 13.79 -11.29
CA GLN A 329 -4.35 12.42 -10.78
C GLN A 329 -3.80 12.39 -9.35
N LEU A 330 -4.42 11.60 -8.48
CA LEU A 330 -3.93 11.39 -7.12
C LEU A 330 -2.52 10.79 -7.14
N ILE A 331 -1.61 11.38 -6.37
CA ILE A 331 -0.31 10.77 -6.06
C ILE A 331 -0.42 10.06 -4.72
N PHE A 332 -0.83 10.77 -3.67
CA PHE A 332 -1.10 10.18 -2.37
C PHE A 332 -2.09 11.01 -1.54
N GLU A 333 -2.69 10.35 -0.59
CA GLU A 333 -3.50 10.93 0.47
C GLU A 333 -3.06 10.38 1.81
N ILE A 334 -2.98 11.27 2.82
CA ILE A 334 -2.59 10.93 4.18
C ILE A 334 -3.66 11.45 5.12
N THR A 335 -4.07 10.63 6.07
CA THR A 335 -4.88 11.04 7.22
C THR A 335 -4.17 10.61 8.49
N THR A 336 -3.95 11.55 9.41
CA THR A 336 -3.45 11.29 10.76
C THR A 336 -4.45 11.79 11.77
N GLU A 337 -4.84 10.98 12.72
CA GLU A 337 -5.74 11.36 13.81
C GLU A 337 -5.09 11.09 15.16
N TYR A 338 -5.16 12.06 16.03
CA TYR A 338 -4.66 12.01 17.40
C TYR A 338 -5.80 12.15 18.38
N GLN A 339 -5.71 11.41 19.46
CA GLN A 339 -6.70 11.44 20.54
C GLN A 339 -6.03 11.87 21.85
N ARG A 340 -6.75 12.70 22.62
CA ARG A 340 -6.34 13.04 23.98
C ARG A 340 -6.53 11.86 24.90
N HIS A 341 -5.49 11.52 25.62
CA HIS A 341 -5.50 10.47 26.63
C HIS A 341 -5.68 11.04 28.03
N ASP A 342 -6.06 10.20 28.98
CA ASP A 342 -6.27 10.58 30.40
C ASP A 342 -5.04 11.24 31.03
N TYR A 343 -3.86 11.02 30.46
CA TYR A 343 -2.61 11.68 30.84
C TYR A 343 -2.46 13.13 30.33
N GLY A 344 -3.51 13.69 29.71
CA GLY A 344 -3.53 15.04 29.16
C GLY A 344 -2.67 15.26 27.90
N LYS A 345 -2.07 14.19 27.33
CA LYS A 345 -1.29 14.22 26.09
C LYS A 345 -2.05 13.61 24.93
N MET A 346 -1.69 14.07 23.73
CA MET A 346 -2.20 13.57 22.47
C MET A 346 -1.34 12.38 22.02
N PHE A 347 -1.98 11.25 21.70
CA PHE A 347 -1.34 10.09 21.11
C PHE A 347 -2.01 9.77 19.77
N LEU A 348 -1.26 9.13 18.88
CA LEU A 348 -1.80 8.64 17.62
C LEU A 348 -2.97 7.70 17.92
N ASN A 349 -4.10 7.97 17.27
CA ASN A 349 -5.26 7.10 17.25
C ASN A 349 -5.30 6.28 15.97
N TYR A 350 -5.04 6.97 14.84
CA TYR A 350 -5.13 6.39 13.53
C TYR A 350 -4.22 7.11 12.53
N ILE A 351 -3.64 6.35 11.61
CA ILE A 351 -2.98 6.88 10.42
C ILE A 351 -3.31 6.01 9.23
N SER A 352 -3.61 6.64 8.09
CA SER A 352 -3.71 6.00 6.78
C SER A 352 -2.83 6.70 5.77
N PHE A 353 -2.34 5.93 4.84
CA PHE A 353 -1.63 6.41 3.67
C PHE A 353 -2.08 5.66 2.43
N GLU A 354 -2.72 6.37 1.53
CA GLU A 354 -3.12 5.90 0.21
C GLU A 354 -2.19 6.52 -0.82
N ASN A 355 -1.64 5.71 -1.72
CA ASN A 355 -0.91 6.21 -2.88
C ASN A 355 -1.21 5.42 -4.12
N SER A 356 -1.19 6.10 -5.26
CA SER A 356 -1.17 5.44 -6.56
C SER A 356 0.25 4.99 -6.89
N PHE A 357 0.41 3.83 -7.52
CA PHE A 357 1.67 3.39 -8.10
C PHE A 357 1.46 2.77 -9.47
N ILE A 358 2.54 2.76 -10.23
CA ILE A 358 2.56 2.20 -11.57
C ILE A 358 3.42 0.95 -11.53
N LEU A 359 2.89 -0.14 -12.10
CA LEU A 359 3.59 -1.37 -12.28
C LEU A 359 3.77 -1.65 -13.76
N TRP A 360 4.99 -2.00 -14.16
CA TRP A 360 5.30 -2.46 -15.49
C TRP A 360 5.28 -3.99 -15.51
N GLU A 361 4.22 -4.56 -16.08
CA GLU A 361 4.13 -6.00 -16.31
C GLU A 361 5.09 -6.39 -17.44
N PRO A 362 6.04 -7.31 -17.18
CA PRO A 362 7.01 -7.72 -18.19
C PRO A 362 6.32 -8.42 -19.36
N PRO A 363 6.98 -8.39 -20.56
CA PRO A 363 6.44 -9.01 -21.76
C PRO A 363 6.11 -10.50 -21.56
N LYS A 364 4.84 -10.88 -21.80
CA LYS A 364 4.41 -12.28 -21.77
C LYS A 364 4.86 -13.05 -23.00
N PHE A 365 5.18 -12.33 -24.10
CA PHE A 365 5.73 -12.88 -25.34
C PHE A 365 7.06 -12.17 -25.63
N LYS A 366 8.14 -12.96 -25.70
CA LYS A 366 9.50 -12.46 -25.90
C LYS A 366 10.38 -13.45 -26.64
N VAL A 367 11.45 -12.94 -27.26
CA VAL A 367 12.56 -13.78 -27.72
C VAL A 367 13.42 -14.16 -26.51
N GLU A 368 13.64 -15.44 -26.31
CA GLU A 368 14.49 -15.98 -25.24
C GLU A 368 15.94 -16.10 -25.68
N ASN A 369 16.16 -16.48 -26.94
CA ASN A 369 17.49 -16.70 -27.44
C ASN A 369 17.56 -16.47 -28.97
N SER A 370 18.71 -16.04 -29.43
CA SER A 370 19.06 -15.97 -30.82
C SER A 370 20.35 -16.75 -31.07
N THR A 371 20.38 -17.60 -32.09
CA THR A 371 21.50 -18.45 -32.42
C THR A 371 21.78 -18.44 -33.93
N ILE A 372 22.97 -18.90 -34.32
CA ILE A 372 23.34 -19.06 -35.72
C ILE A 372 23.46 -20.55 -36.01
N GLY A 373 22.63 -21.05 -36.90
CA GLY A 373 22.67 -22.40 -37.40
C GLY A 373 23.51 -22.47 -38.68
N LEU A 374 24.57 -23.27 -38.66
CA LEU A 374 25.40 -23.52 -39.87
C LEU A 374 24.73 -24.58 -40.75
N MET A 375 24.66 -24.34 -42.04
CA MET A 375 24.06 -25.22 -43.02
C MET A 375 25.14 -25.96 -43.83
N LYS A 376 25.00 -27.29 -43.97
CA LYS A 376 25.89 -28.10 -44.78
C LYS A 376 25.62 -27.88 -46.29
N SER A 377 26.69 -27.84 -47.04
CA SER A 377 26.63 -27.89 -48.51
C SER A 377 26.42 -29.33 -49.00
N PRO A 378 25.81 -29.55 -50.16
CA PRO A 378 25.77 -30.86 -50.77
C PRO A 378 27.15 -31.49 -51.00
N SER A 379 28.22 -30.69 -51.13
CA SER A 379 29.61 -31.12 -51.30
C SER A 379 30.33 -31.44 -49.97
N GLY A 380 29.64 -31.43 -48.81
CA GLY A 380 30.21 -31.84 -47.53
C GLY A 380 30.84 -30.76 -46.65
N GLY A 381 30.92 -29.50 -47.10
CA GLY A 381 31.38 -28.37 -46.32
C GLY A 381 30.23 -27.51 -45.75
N ILE A 382 30.57 -26.40 -45.09
CA ILE A 382 29.60 -25.41 -44.65
C ILE A 382 29.25 -24.49 -45.82
N GLY A 383 27.99 -24.58 -46.29
CA GLY A 383 27.51 -23.84 -47.47
C GLY A 383 26.78 -22.54 -47.14
N GLY A 384 26.46 -22.31 -45.87
CA GLY A 384 25.75 -21.13 -45.46
C GLY A 384 25.42 -21.09 -43.97
N PHE A 385 24.61 -20.14 -43.58
CA PHE A 385 24.08 -20.02 -42.21
C PHE A 385 22.66 -19.52 -42.25
N ARG A 386 21.94 -19.75 -41.17
CA ARG A 386 20.65 -19.15 -40.87
C ARG A 386 20.67 -18.57 -39.47
N LEU A 387 19.90 -17.54 -39.24
CA LEU A 387 19.68 -17.01 -37.90
C LEU A 387 18.45 -17.71 -37.31
N GLU A 388 18.52 -18.12 -36.07
CA GLU A 388 17.41 -18.81 -35.37
C GLU A 388 17.00 -17.98 -34.15
N LEU A 389 15.71 -17.67 -34.06
CA LEU A 389 15.10 -16.95 -32.97
C LEU A 389 14.21 -17.94 -32.18
N THR A 390 14.47 -18.12 -30.90
CA THR A 390 13.67 -18.95 -30.02
C THR A 390 12.79 -18.04 -29.16
N PHE A 391 11.47 -18.28 -29.20
CA PHE A 391 10.49 -17.54 -28.45
C PHE A 391 10.02 -18.34 -27.23
N ASN A 392 9.55 -17.68 -26.19
CA ASN A 392 8.94 -18.35 -25.03
C ASN A 392 7.52 -18.90 -25.32
N ARG A 393 6.85 -18.38 -26.37
CA ARG A 393 5.55 -18.81 -26.89
C ARG A 393 5.61 -19.02 -28.39
N HIS A 394 4.64 -19.75 -28.95
CA HIS A 394 4.52 -19.86 -30.39
C HIS A 394 4.13 -18.51 -31.00
N PRO A 395 4.88 -17.96 -31.97
CA PRO A 395 4.50 -16.74 -32.66
C PRO A 395 3.35 -17.00 -33.65
N ASN A 396 2.61 -15.97 -34.01
CA ASN A 396 1.63 -16.01 -35.08
C ASN A 396 2.31 -16.43 -36.37
N THR A 397 1.75 -17.42 -37.05
CA THR A 397 2.39 -18.08 -38.18
C THR A 397 2.60 -17.18 -39.37
N ASP A 398 1.62 -16.34 -39.69
CA ASP A 398 1.67 -15.47 -40.89
C ASP A 398 2.61 -14.29 -40.66
N GLU A 399 2.50 -13.64 -39.50
CA GLU A 399 3.39 -12.54 -39.11
C GLU A 399 4.85 -13.00 -38.98
N ALA A 400 5.08 -14.18 -38.43
CA ALA A 400 6.41 -14.76 -38.27
C ALA A 400 7.09 -15.14 -39.59
N ARG A 401 6.31 -15.37 -40.66
CA ARG A 401 6.82 -15.65 -42.02
C ARG A 401 7.07 -14.41 -42.86
N ASP A 402 6.49 -13.28 -42.45
CA ASP A 402 6.71 -12.02 -43.16
C ASP A 402 8.12 -11.51 -42.90
N VAL A 403 8.97 -11.54 -43.96
CA VAL A 403 10.35 -11.05 -43.91
C VAL A 403 10.44 -9.56 -43.59
N GLY A 404 9.37 -8.80 -43.84
CA GLY A 404 9.29 -7.37 -43.55
C GLY A 404 9.38 -7.07 -42.05
N ASN A 405 9.00 -8.03 -41.21
CA ASN A 405 9.03 -7.90 -39.77
C ASN A 405 10.44 -8.04 -39.15
N TYR A 406 11.49 -8.31 -39.98
CA TYR A 406 12.85 -8.53 -39.48
C TYR A 406 13.82 -7.56 -40.09
N LEU A 407 14.44 -6.73 -39.25
CA LEU A 407 15.59 -5.89 -39.64
C LEU A 407 16.87 -6.47 -39.06
N VAL A 408 17.61 -7.13 -39.92
CA VAL A 408 18.89 -7.77 -39.55
C VAL A 408 20.05 -6.91 -40.03
N ARG A 409 21.06 -6.74 -39.17
CA ARG A 409 22.33 -6.11 -39.54
C ARG A 409 23.51 -7.01 -39.14
N TYR A 410 24.50 -7.07 -40.00
CA TYR A 410 25.82 -7.67 -39.74
C TYR A 410 26.86 -6.57 -39.60
N LYS A 411 27.53 -6.48 -38.45
CA LYS A 411 28.50 -5.40 -38.15
C LYS A 411 27.97 -4.00 -38.54
N GLY A 412 26.68 -3.75 -38.23
CA GLY A 412 25.99 -2.48 -38.52
C GLY A 412 25.43 -2.33 -39.94
N LYS A 413 25.84 -3.15 -40.91
CA LYS A 413 25.31 -3.12 -42.29
C LYS A 413 24.06 -3.97 -42.41
N ARG A 414 23.00 -3.42 -43.05
CA ARG A 414 21.74 -4.14 -43.29
C ARG A 414 21.98 -5.40 -44.11
N LEU A 415 21.44 -6.52 -43.60
CA LEU A 415 21.43 -7.82 -44.28
C LEU A 415 20.00 -8.14 -44.70
N LYS A 416 19.76 -8.25 -45.99
CA LYS A 416 18.45 -8.56 -46.53
C LYS A 416 18.07 -10.01 -46.19
N ILE A 417 16.82 -10.23 -45.76
CA ILE A 417 16.28 -11.57 -45.47
C ILE A 417 15.51 -12.05 -46.70
N LYS A 418 15.81 -13.24 -47.18
CA LYS A 418 15.13 -13.91 -48.31
C LYS A 418 13.90 -14.68 -47.84
N THR A 419 14.04 -15.36 -46.70
CA THR A 419 12.98 -16.26 -46.18
C THR A 419 12.96 -16.23 -44.66
N ALA A 420 11.78 -16.11 -44.09
CA ALA A 420 11.51 -16.39 -42.70
C ALA A 420 10.59 -17.63 -42.62
N GLY A 421 10.90 -18.57 -41.75
CA GLY A 421 10.13 -19.80 -41.63
C GLY A 421 10.10 -20.32 -40.20
N LEU A 422 9.04 -21.04 -39.86
CA LEU A 422 8.86 -21.68 -38.57
C LEU A 422 9.47 -23.08 -38.58
N VAL A 423 10.14 -23.45 -37.49
CA VAL A 423 10.55 -24.83 -37.26
C VAL A 423 9.34 -25.60 -36.75
N LYS A 424 9.03 -26.72 -37.42
CA LYS A 424 7.83 -27.53 -37.11
C LYS A 424 7.83 -27.96 -35.63
N ASN A 425 6.72 -27.72 -34.95
CA ASN A 425 6.50 -28.02 -33.53
C ASN A 425 7.45 -27.33 -32.53
N GLU A 426 8.21 -26.32 -32.96
CA GLU A 426 9.09 -25.55 -32.09
C GLU A 426 8.65 -24.09 -32.04
N LYS A 427 8.97 -23.42 -30.94
CA LYS A 427 8.76 -21.97 -30.78
C LYS A 427 9.91 -21.20 -31.45
N LYS A 428 10.30 -21.60 -32.64
CA LYS A 428 11.47 -21.07 -33.36
C LYS A 428 11.13 -20.56 -34.74
N VAL A 429 11.73 -19.43 -35.06
CA VAL A 429 11.76 -18.86 -36.42
C VAL A 429 13.18 -18.90 -36.92
N PHE A 430 13.37 -19.36 -38.15
CA PHE A 430 14.65 -19.22 -38.85
C PHE A 430 14.55 -18.14 -39.90
N LEU A 431 15.66 -17.39 -40.07
CA LEU A 431 15.84 -16.34 -41.07
C LEU A 431 16.97 -16.73 -42.00
N LEU A 432 16.68 -16.79 -43.30
CA LEU A 432 17.66 -17.05 -44.33
C LEU A 432 18.04 -15.73 -45.02
N PRO A 433 19.28 -15.27 -44.91
CA PRO A 433 19.70 -14.05 -45.58
C PRO A 433 19.78 -14.22 -47.13
N ASP A 434 19.48 -13.11 -47.83
CA ASP A 434 19.69 -12.98 -49.27
C ASP A 434 21.10 -12.38 -49.51
N MET A 435 22.01 -13.20 -50.02
CA MET A 435 23.42 -12.84 -50.09
C MET A 435 24.04 -13.33 -51.38
N THR A 436 24.94 -12.55 -51.93
CA THR A 436 25.87 -12.97 -52.96
C THR A 436 26.87 -14.00 -52.43
N GLN A 437 27.52 -14.76 -53.31
CA GLN A 437 28.59 -15.69 -52.89
C GLN A 437 29.73 -14.99 -52.14
N LYS A 438 30.11 -13.77 -52.57
CA LYS A 438 31.16 -12.99 -51.94
C LYS A 438 30.78 -12.58 -50.49
N GLU A 439 29.59 -12.03 -50.32
CA GLU A 439 29.09 -11.63 -48.98
C GLU A 439 28.97 -12.83 -48.05
N ARG A 440 28.47 -13.97 -48.57
CA ARG A 440 28.35 -15.20 -47.79
C ARG A 440 29.71 -15.68 -47.27
N LYS A 441 30.75 -15.66 -48.13
CA LYS A 441 32.09 -16.05 -47.74
C LYS A 441 32.66 -15.13 -46.67
N GLU A 442 32.54 -13.81 -46.83
CA GLU A 442 32.99 -12.80 -45.86
C GLU A 442 32.32 -12.97 -44.50
N ILE A 443 31.00 -13.18 -44.48
CA ILE A 443 30.25 -13.34 -43.24
C ILE A 443 30.59 -14.66 -42.53
N LEU A 444 30.73 -15.77 -43.29
CA LEU A 444 31.12 -17.06 -42.72
C LEU A 444 32.56 -16.99 -42.12
N GLU A 445 33.48 -16.38 -42.78
CA GLU A 445 34.84 -16.14 -42.25
C GLU A 445 34.77 -15.34 -40.93
N GLY A 446 33.95 -14.30 -40.86
CA GLY A 446 33.72 -13.52 -39.64
C GLY A 446 33.10 -14.32 -38.52
N ILE A 447 32.12 -15.20 -38.83
CA ILE A 447 31.50 -16.13 -37.86
C ILE A 447 32.55 -17.10 -37.31
N PHE A 448 33.36 -17.73 -38.18
CA PHE A 448 34.40 -18.67 -37.76
C PHE A 448 35.49 -18.00 -36.92
N GLU A 449 35.89 -16.77 -37.28
CA GLU A 449 36.84 -16.00 -36.47
C GLU A 449 36.29 -15.71 -35.08
N ALA A 450 35.00 -15.31 -34.98
CA ALA A 450 34.36 -15.05 -33.71
C ALA A 450 34.25 -16.33 -32.88
N MET A 451 33.87 -17.45 -33.49
CA MET A 451 33.83 -18.76 -32.80
C MET A 451 35.24 -19.15 -32.29
N LYS A 452 36.28 -18.99 -33.09
CA LYS A 452 37.67 -19.26 -32.69
C LYS A 452 38.12 -18.38 -31.52
N LYS A 453 37.73 -17.11 -31.52
CA LYS A 453 38.02 -16.14 -30.45
C LYS A 453 37.07 -16.22 -29.27
N LYS A 454 36.10 -17.15 -29.26
CA LYS A 454 35.02 -17.27 -28.25
C LYS A 454 34.21 -15.97 -28.04
N ILE A 455 34.10 -15.16 -29.08
CA ILE A 455 33.27 -13.96 -29.08
C ILE A 455 31.79 -14.38 -29.22
N ASN A 456 30.91 -13.75 -28.43
CA ASN A 456 29.48 -13.98 -28.55
C ASN A 456 29.01 -13.55 -29.96
N LEU A 457 28.43 -14.49 -30.70
CA LEU A 457 27.94 -14.28 -32.07
C LEU A 457 26.85 -13.20 -32.15
N ASN A 458 26.11 -12.98 -31.06
CA ASN A 458 25.15 -11.89 -30.99
C ASN A 458 25.80 -10.50 -31.11
N ASN A 459 27.11 -10.37 -30.89
CA ASN A 459 27.83 -9.12 -31.12
C ASN A 459 28.09 -8.82 -32.60
N LEU A 460 27.96 -9.82 -33.45
CA LEU A 460 28.12 -9.67 -34.91
C LEU A 460 26.82 -9.29 -35.61
N PHE A 461 25.70 -9.74 -35.05
CA PHE A 461 24.37 -9.53 -35.62
C PHE A 461 23.50 -8.75 -34.67
N SER A 462 22.80 -7.75 -35.18
CA SER A 462 21.65 -7.16 -34.50
C SER A 462 20.36 -7.53 -35.24
N ILE A 463 19.37 -8.00 -34.52
CA ILE A 463 18.08 -8.40 -35.07
C ILE A 463 17.01 -7.56 -34.34
N GLU A 464 16.37 -6.67 -35.06
CA GLU A 464 15.19 -5.94 -34.62
C GLU A 464 13.99 -6.64 -35.26
N ILE A 465 12.96 -6.84 -34.45
CA ILE A 465 11.73 -7.52 -34.88
C ILE A 465 10.58 -6.56 -34.68
N GLU A 466 9.81 -6.28 -35.72
CA GLU A 466 8.57 -5.55 -35.59
C GLU A 466 7.63 -6.32 -34.64
N PRO A 467 6.86 -5.63 -33.80
CA PRO A 467 6.05 -6.30 -32.80
C PRO A 467 4.96 -7.17 -33.43
N ILE A 468 5.24 -8.47 -33.53
CA ILE A 468 4.30 -9.53 -33.93
C ILE A 468 3.51 -10.06 -32.72
N PHE A 469 2.43 -10.78 -32.95
CA PHE A 469 1.63 -11.41 -31.91
C PHE A 469 2.04 -12.88 -31.65
N ASP A 470 1.66 -13.40 -30.47
CA ASP A 470 1.70 -14.84 -30.24
C ASP A 470 0.60 -15.56 -31.04
N LEU A 471 0.65 -16.89 -31.11
CA LEU A 471 -0.31 -17.71 -31.88
C LEU A 471 -1.75 -17.48 -31.48
N GLU A 472 -2.00 -17.11 -30.22
CA GLU A 472 -3.34 -16.80 -29.71
C GLU A 472 -3.81 -15.37 -30.05
N GLY A 473 -2.94 -14.52 -30.59
CA GLY A 473 -3.23 -13.12 -30.90
C GLY A 473 -3.41 -12.22 -29.68
N LYS A 474 -3.00 -12.69 -28.48
CA LYS A 474 -3.26 -11.99 -27.23
C LYS A 474 -2.07 -11.16 -26.72
N ASN A 475 -0.86 -11.60 -27.02
CA ASN A 475 0.34 -10.98 -26.49
C ASN A 475 1.23 -10.48 -27.64
N ARG A 476 1.58 -9.19 -27.61
CA ARG A 476 2.47 -8.58 -28.58
C ARG A 476 3.92 -8.79 -28.14
N LEU A 477 4.82 -8.99 -29.09
CA LEU A 477 6.24 -9.24 -28.84
C LEU A 477 6.88 -8.06 -28.09
N HIS A 478 7.58 -8.36 -26.99
CA HIS A 478 8.29 -7.40 -26.15
C HIS A 478 7.42 -6.25 -25.59
N GLU A 479 6.08 -6.42 -25.56
CA GLU A 479 5.17 -5.42 -25.05
C GLU A 479 5.15 -5.42 -23.51
N TRP A 480 5.58 -4.30 -22.94
CA TRP A 480 5.41 -4.00 -21.52
C TRP A 480 4.02 -3.42 -21.31
N LYS A 481 3.26 -3.97 -20.36
CA LYS A 481 1.94 -3.44 -20.01
C LYS A 481 2.04 -2.63 -18.73
N LYS A 482 1.47 -1.43 -18.79
CA LYS A 482 1.37 -0.56 -17.64
C LYS A 482 0.07 -0.85 -16.90
N ARG A 483 0.15 -1.05 -15.58
CA ARG A 483 -0.99 -1.14 -14.68
C ARG A 483 -0.89 -0.11 -13.60
N ASP A 484 -2.00 0.54 -13.32
CA ASP A 484 -2.13 1.50 -12.21
C ASP A 484 -2.85 0.80 -11.04
N TYR A 485 -2.35 0.99 -9.84
CA TYR A 485 -2.88 0.47 -8.59
C TYR A 485 -2.95 1.57 -7.56
N ASP A 486 -3.89 1.43 -6.62
CA ASP A 486 -3.96 2.22 -5.42
C ASP A 486 -3.60 1.33 -4.23
N GLN A 487 -2.57 1.73 -3.49
CA GLN A 487 -2.06 1.04 -2.31
C GLN A 487 -2.52 1.74 -1.06
N PHE A 488 -3.13 1.01 -0.17
CA PHE A 488 -3.60 1.47 1.13
C PHE A 488 -2.73 0.89 2.25
N ARG A 489 -2.42 1.69 3.25
CA ARG A 489 -1.79 1.30 4.51
C ARG A 489 -2.48 2.00 5.63
N GLU A 490 -2.79 1.26 6.68
CA GLU A 490 -3.53 1.78 7.83
C GLU A 490 -2.97 1.21 9.12
N TYR A 491 -2.91 2.04 10.13
CA TYR A 491 -2.56 1.63 11.50
C TYR A 491 -3.51 2.30 12.48
N PHE A 492 -4.21 1.49 13.24
CA PHE A 492 -5.13 1.92 14.30
C PHE A 492 -4.60 1.49 15.66
N VAL A 493 -4.44 2.45 16.57
CA VAL A 493 -3.95 2.23 17.93
C VAL A 493 -5.05 1.66 18.81
N GLN A 494 -4.88 0.44 19.27
CA GLN A 494 -5.80 -0.23 20.20
C GLN A 494 -5.46 0.11 21.65
N GLN A 495 -4.18 0.30 21.96
CA GLN A 495 -3.73 0.64 23.31
C GLN A 495 -2.51 1.56 23.29
N VAL A 496 -2.45 2.50 24.24
CA VAL A 496 -1.29 3.33 24.54
C VAL A 496 -0.69 2.89 25.86
N LYS A 497 0.64 2.66 25.88
CA LYS A 497 1.43 2.42 27.10
C LYS A 497 2.38 3.59 27.30
N PRO A 498 2.05 4.58 28.13
CA PRO A 498 2.95 5.71 28.42
C PRO A 498 4.16 5.24 29.23
N SER A 499 5.30 5.85 29.01
CA SER A 499 6.55 5.58 29.75
C SER A 499 7.09 4.16 29.62
N THR A 500 6.93 3.53 28.45
CA THR A 500 7.41 2.16 28.20
C THR A 500 8.91 2.13 27.96
N LYS A 501 9.63 1.20 28.62
CA LYS A 501 11.04 0.94 28.36
C LYS A 501 11.19 0.06 27.11
N LEU A 502 12.20 0.35 26.31
CA LEU A 502 12.55 -0.50 25.17
C LEU A 502 13.07 -1.86 25.67
N PRO A 503 12.50 -2.98 25.21
CA PRO A 503 13.03 -4.31 25.54
C PRO A 503 14.45 -4.53 25.01
N ASN A 504 15.25 -5.31 25.74
CA ASN A 504 16.67 -5.55 25.40
C ASN A 504 16.90 -6.90 24.69
N ASP A 505 15.84 -7.63 24.30
CA ASP A 505 15.95 -8.96 23.70
C ASP A 505 16.28 -8.96 22.19
N GLY A 506 16.36 -7.78 21.58
CA GLY A 506 16.69 -7.62 20.16
C GLY A 506 15.63 -8.09 19.17
N LYS A 507 14.48 -8.58 19.64
CA LYS A 507 13.40 -9.13 18.80
C LYS A 507 12.51 -8.01 18.24
N PHE A 508 13.05 -7.28 17.27
CA PHE A 508 12.32 -6.22 16.57
C PHE A 508 12.19 -6.53 15.08
N MET A 509 11.17 -5.95 14.47
CA MET A 509 10.95 -5.99 13.03
C MET A 509 12.18 -5.45 12.28
N ASP A 510 12.66 -6.22 11.32
CA ASP A 510 13.63 -5.73 10.33
C ASP A 510 12.88 -4.91 9.28
N LYS A 511 13.10 -3.60 9.29
CA LYS A 511 12.44 -2.67 8.36
C LYS A 511 12.79 -2.91 6.88
N ASN A 512 13.87 -3.63 6.58
CA ASN A 512 14.31 -3.92 5.21
C ASN A 512 13.71 -5.23 4.66
N LYS A 513 12.87 -5.91 5.45
CA LYS A 513 12.13 -7.10 5.04
C LYS A 513 10.63 -6.81 5.02
N PRO A 514 9.86 -7.49 4.17
CA PRO A 514 8.40 -7.47 4.24
C PRO A 514 7.90 -7.82 5.66
N ILE A 515 6.80 -7.22 6.10
CA ILE A 515 6.24 -7.49 7.44
C ILE A 515 5.83 -8.97 7.57
N PHE A 516 5.39 -9.55 6.45
CA PHE A 516 4.76 -10.88 6.40
C PHE A 516 5.72 -12.01 6.03
N GLU A 517 7.04 -11.76 6.05
CA GLU A 517 8.03 -12.74 5.64
C GLU A 517 9.30 -12.67 6.50
N GLY A 518 9.63 -13.78 7.14
CA GLY A 518 10.91 -13.94 7.84
C GLY A 518 11.15 -12.99 9.01
N GLN A 519 10.10 -12.45 9.61
CA GLN A 519 10.15 -11.56 10.76
C GLN A 519 10.06 -12.36 12.10
N ALA A 520 10.67 -11.81 13.14
CA ALA A 520 10.50 -12.34 14.48
C ALA A 520 9.13 -11.91 15.06
N MET A 521 8.34 -12.89 15.50
CA MET A 521 7.10 -12.65 16.25
C MET A 521 7.34 -12.81 17.74
N VAL A 522 6.72 -11.94 18.54
CA VAL A 522 6.77 -11.97 20.01
C VAL A 522 5.37 -11.71 20.56
N ARG A 523 4.64 -12.77 20.87
CA ARG A 523 3.31 -12.62 21.50
C ARG A 523 3.46 -12.34 22.99
N PRO A 524 2.89 -11.24 23.51
CA PRO A 524 2.82 -11.02 24.96
C PRO A 524 1.75 -11.91 25.60
N GLU A 525 1.76 -12.00 26.94
CA GLU A 525 0.77 -12.80 27.69
C GLU A 525 -0.68 -12.30 27.48
N ASP A 526 -0.84 -10.99 27.32
CA ASP A 526 -2.12 -10.32 27.06
C ASP A 526 -2.50 -10.24 25.56
N PHE A 527 -1.85 -11.06 24.70
CA PHE A 527 -2.06 -11.00 23.25
C PHE A 527 -3.53 -11.17 22.86
N GLU A 528 -4.26 -12.05 23.52
CA GLU A 528 -5.69 -12.31 23.25
C GLU A 528 -6.58 -11.08 23.42
N GLU A 529 -6.09 -10.02 24.05
CA GLU A 529 -6.84 -8.77 24.18
C GLU A 529 -6.85 -7.92 22.89
N TYR A 530 -5.99 -8.24 21.92
CA TYR A 530 -5.87 -7.54 20.64
C TYR A 530 -6.51 -8.38 19.54
N TRP A 531 -7.01 -7.74 18.50
CA TRP A 531 -7.62 -8.44 17.37
C TRP A 531 -7.46 -7.67 16.06
N MET A 532 -7.55 -8.41 14.96
CA MET A 532 -7.53 -7.88 13.60
C MET A 532 -8.97 -7.58 13.16
N ASN A 533 -9.21 -6.36 12.69
CA ASN A 533 -10.50 -5.92 12.17
C ASN A 533 -10.62 -6.23 10.67
N THR A 534 -10.48 -7.50 10.31
CA THR A 534 -10.59 -7.95 8.92
C THR A 534 -11.91 -7.48 8.29
N PRO A 535 -11.91 -6.89 7.09
CA PRO A 535 -13.13 -6.50 6.39
C PRO A 535 -14.14 -7.64 6.25
N LEU A 536 -15.42 -7.31 6.21
CA LEU A 536 -16.46 -8.28 5.88
C LEU A 536 -16.41 -8.57 4.39
N LYS A 537 -16.65 -9.84 4.02
CA LYS A 537 -16.78 -10.27 2.62
C LYS A 537 -18.20 -9.97 2.13
#